data_954dbd2563c6fde6bc74eb15b41e6daf
#
_entry.id   954dbd2563c6fde6bc74eb15b41e6daf
#
_cell.length_a   1.000
_cell.length_b   1.000
_cell.length_c   1.000
_cell.angle_alpha   90.00
_cell.angle_beta   90.00
_cell.angle_gamma   90.00
#
_symmetry.space_group_name_H-M   'P 1'
#
loop_
_entity.id
_entity.type
_entity.pdbx_description
1 polymer ?
#
loop_
_entity_poly.entity_id
_entity_poly.type
_entity_poly.pdbx_seq_one_letter_code
_entity_poly.pdbx_strand_id
1 'polypeptide(L)'
;MAEKQRATEAGEERAEEDVETDGEEEEALEERRGGEYETKHFVDFGLEPEFIGRIPVRVGLHALGEEDLLSILAESEDSVLRQFEDDFAGYGIDLSLDPEALQAVARRASAQGTGARGLLTVLDRVLREFKFELPSTPLSALAVDARTVREPRAALRDLLASVDEVAGEEEPGRAGGGTGTELVR
;
A
#
# COMPACT_ATOMS: atom_id res chain seq x y z
N MET A 1 -32.12 -50.76 -14.76
CA MET A 1 -30.80 -51.07 -14.17
C MET A 1 -29.72 -50.05 -14.55
N ALA A 2 -29.71 -49.49 -15.76
CA ALA A 2 -28.70 -48.49 -16.19
C ALA A 2 -28.77 -47.11 -15.49
N GLU A 3 -29.94 -46.71 -15.03
CA GLU A 3 -30.16 -45.40 -14.37
C GLU A 3 -29.63 -45.36 -12.93
N LYS A 4 -29.62 -46.51 -12.25
CA LYS A 4 -29.13 -46.64 -10.87
C LYS A 4 -27.58 -46.71 -10.80
N GLN A 5 -26.92 -47.14 -11.89
CA GLN A 5 -25.48 -47.16 -11.98
C GLN A 5 -24.90 -45.80 -12.27
N ARG A 6 -25.56 -44.97 -13.12
CA ARG A 6 -25.14 -43.58 -13.41
C ARG A 6 -25.26 -42.65 -12.19
N ALA A 7 -26.23 -42.85 -11.31
CA ALA A 7 -26.39 -42.06 -10.10
C ALA A 7 -25.30 -42.40 -9.02
N THR A 8 -24.77 -43.63 -9.04
CA THR A 8 -23.69 -44.02 -8.12
C THR A 8 -22.33 -43.51 -8.59
N GLU A 9 -22.04 -43.58 -9.91
CA GLU A 9 -20.81 -43.04 -10.48
C GLU A 9 -20.72 -41.51 -10.35
N ALA A 10 -21.80 -40.77 -10.56
CA ALA A 10 -21.85 -39.31 -10.36
C ALA A 10 -21.77 -38.89 -8.89
N GLY A 11 -22.12 -39.79 -7.95
CA GLY A 11 -21.98 -39.53 -6.52
C GLY A 11 -20.55 -39.82 -6.01
N GLU A 12 -19.89 -40.80 -6.61
CA GLU A 12 -18.49 -41.13 -6.29
C GLU A 12 -17.51 -40.10 -6.86
N GLU A 13 -17.72 -39.62 -8.13
CA GLU A 13 -16.90 -38.55 -8.70
C GLU A 13 -17.02 -37.22 -7.92
N ARG A 14 -18.21 -36.88 -7.41
CA ARG A 14 -18.38 -35.68 -6.56
C ARG A 14 -17.76 -35.83 -5.17
N ALA A 15 -17.74 -37.04 -4.61
CA ALA A 15 -17.11 -37.27 -3.32
C ALA A 15 -15.58 -37.27 -3.40
N GLU A 16 -15.02 -37.67 -4.54
CA GLU A 16 -13.57 -37.61 -4.77
C GLU A 16 -13.08 -36.19 -5.06
N GLU A 17 -13.85 -35.36 -5.78
CA GLU A 17 -13.53 -33.94 -6.06
C GLU A 17 -13.58 -33.09 -4.79
N ASP A 18 -14.55 -33.32 -3.89
CA ASP A 18 -14.66 -32.60 -2.61
C ASP A 18 -13.55 -33.00 -1.61
N VAL A 19 -13.00 -34.21 -1.69
CA VAL A 19 -11.91 -34.69 -0.82
C VAL A 19 -10.54 -34.22 -1.29
N GLU A 20 -10.33 -34.06 -2.61
CA GLU A 20 -9.07 -33.51 -3.14
C GLU A 20 -8.94 -31.99 -2.84
N THR A 21 -10.03 -31.23 -2.94
CA THR A 21 -10.05 -29.77 -2.60
C THR A 21 -9.77 -29.52 -1.12
N ASP A 22 -10.33 -30.31 -0.21
CA ASP A 22 -10.06 -30.17 1.23
C ASP A 22 -8.59 -30.49 1.57
N GLY A 23 -7.97 -31.44 0.88
CA GLY A 23 -6.56 -31.79 1.05
C GLY A 23 -5.59 -30.70 0.54
N GLU A 24 -5.88 -30.12 -0.60
CA GLU A 24 -5.08 -29.02 -1.16
C GLU A 24 -5.23 -27.72 -0.33
N GLU A 25 -6.42 -27.45 0.23
CA GLU A 25 -6.63 -26.33 1.14
C GLU A 25 -5.96 -26.55 2.51
N GLU A 26 -5.94 -27.78 3.04
CA GLU A 26 -5.20 -28.11 4.27
C GLU A 26 -3.68 -28.03 4.06
N GLU A 27 -3.16 -28.52 2.93
CA GLU A 27 -1.74 -28.44 2.60
C GLU A 27 -1.31 -26.98 2.36
N ALA A 28 -2.13 -26.17 1.70
CA ALA A 28 -1.91 -24.73 1.55
C ALA A 28 -2.02 -23.97 2.88
N LEU A 29 -2.87 -24.43 3.81
CA LEU A 29 -2.97 -23.89 5.16
C LEU A 29 -1.79 -24.30 6.04
N GLU A 30 -1.25 -25.50 5.88
CA GLU A 30 -0.02 -25.94 6.57
C GLU A 30 1.22 -25.22 6.02
N GLU A 31 1.32 -25.02 4.70
CA GLU A 31 2.33 -24.16 4.11
C GLU A 31 2.21 -22.71 4.63
N ARG A 32 1.00 -22.19 4.77
CA ARG A 32 0.73 -20.86 5.36
C ARG A 32 1.02 -20.78 6.84
N ARG A 33 0.93 -21.88 7.60
CA ARG A 33 1.25 -21.92 9.04
C ARG A 33 2.74 -21.93 9.33
N GLY A 34 3.61 -21.90 8.30
CA GLY A 34 5.05 -21.96 8.44
C GLY A 34 5.44 -23.24 9.19
N GLY A 35 5.94 -24.24 8.49
CA GLY A 35 6.18 -25.57 9.01
C GLY A 35 6.79 -25.63 10.39
N GLU A 36 6.64 -26.75 11.06
CA GLU A 36 7.16 -26.98 12.41
C GLU A 36 8.69 -26.90 12.41
N TYR A 37 9.22 -25.79 12.94
CA TYR A 37 10.66 -25.54 13.00
C TYR A 37 11.27 -26.30 14.18
N GLU A 38 11.96 -27.41 13.87
CA GLU A 38 12.70 -28.21 14.84
C GLU A 38 14.01 -27.51 15.25
N THR A 39 14.53 -27.91 16.42
CA THR A 39 15.82 -27.41 16.93
C THR A 39 16.95 -27.54 15.90
N LYS A 40 16.96 -28.62 15.10
CA LYS A 40 18.00 -28.87 14.10
C LYS A 40 18.06 -27.76 13.04
N HIS A 41 16.92 -27.23 12.60
CA HIS A 41 16.88 -26.18 11.57
C HIS A 41 17.58 -24.90 12.04
N PHE A 42 17.44 -24.55 13.32
CA PHE A 42 18.11 -23.41 13.91
C PHE A 42 19.60 -23.63 14.13
N VAL A 43 19.99 -24.86 14.50
CA VAL A 43 21.40 -25.25 14.66
C VAL A 43 22.11 -25.27 13.32
N ASP A 44 21.47 -25.80 12.27
CA ASP A 44 21.99 -25.81 10.90
C ASP A 44 22.14 -24.39 10.33
N PHE A 45 21.26 -23.45 10.76
CA PHE A 45 21.38 -22.02 10.45
C PHE A 45 22.52 -21.33 11.19
N GLY A 46 23.08 -21.95 12.25
CA GLY A 46 24.22 -21.45 13.01
C GLY A 46 23.93 -20.95 14.42
N LEU A 47 22.73 -21.24 14.95
CA LEU A 47 22.37 -20.90 16.32
C LEU A 47 22.83 -21.99 17.30
N GLU A 48 23.31 -21.61 18.49
CA GLU A 48 23.75 -22.56 19.49
C GLU A 48 22.60 -23.42 20.05
N PRO A 49 22.78 -24.75 20.18
CA PRO A 49 21.74 -25.66 20.69
C PRO A 49 21.24 -25.31 22.09
N GLU A 50 22.13 -24.86 22.98
CA GLU A 50 21.75 -24.45 24.34
C GLU A 50 20.85 -23.23 24.34
N PHE A 51 21.12 -22.26 23.46
CA PHE A 51 20.29 -21.07 23.30
C PHE A 51 18.88 -21.46 22.81
N ILE A 52 18.81 -22.29 21.75
CA ILE A 52 17.53 -22.74 21.17
C ILE A 52 16.74 -23.59 22.16
N GLY A 53 17.39 -24.41 22.99
CA GLY A 53 16.74 -25.17 24.05
C GLY A 53 16.03 -24.35 25.12
N ARG A 54 16.40 -23.06 25.27
CA ARG A 54 15.76 -22.11 26.19
C ARG A 54 14.61 -21.34 25.57
N ILE A 55 14.39 -21.45 24.25
CA ILE A 55 13.29 -20.83 23.51
C ILE A 55 12.23 -21.90 23.21
N PRO A 56 11.22 -22.07 24.10
CA PRO A 56 10.23 -23.15 23.95
C PRO A 56 9.16 -22.82 22.90
N VAL A 57 8.92 -21.52 22.59
CA VAL A 57 7.93 -21.10 21.64
C VAL A 57 8.62 -20.69 20.35
N ARG A 58 8.23 -21.34 19.24
CA ARG A 58 8.76 -21.09 17.91
C ARG A 58 7.58 -20.91 16.97
N VAL A 59 7.57 -19.82 16.23
CA VAL A 59 6.49 -19.48 15.31
C VAL A 59 7.10 -19.22 13.95
N GLY A 60 6.64 -19.95 12.94
CA GLY A 60 6.97 -19.67 11.55
C GLY A 60 6.12 -18.51 11.05
N LEU A 61 6.74 -17.59 10.35
CA LEU A 61 6.05 -16.51 9.66
C LEU A 61 6.24 -16.69 8.16
N HIS A 62 5.16 -16.51 7.41
CA HIS A 62 5.23 -16.48 5.95
C HIS A 62 5.76 -15.16 5.45
N ALA A 63 6.36 -15.20 4.26
CA ALA A 63 6.63 -13.98 3.52
C ALA A 63 5.29 -13.33 3.13
N LEU A 64 5.20 -12.02 3.33
CA LEU A 64 4.01 -11.26 2.94
C LEU A 64 3.96 -11.17 1.41
N GLY A 65 2.82 -11.57 0.84
CA GLY A 65 2.50 -11.40 -0.56
C GLY A 65 2.03 -9.98 -0.91
N GLU A 66 1.74 -9.74 -2.19
CA GLU A 66 1.23 -8.45 -2.66
C GLU A 66 -0.14 -8.12 -2.04
N GLU A 67 -1.02 -9.13 -1.91
CA GLU A 67 -2.35 -8.99 -1.32
C GLU A 67 -2.29 -8.67 0.17
N ASP A 68 -1.40 -9.33 0.92
CA ASP A 68 -1.19 -9.05 2.34
C ASP A 68 -0.69 -7.62 2.56
N LEU A 69 0.25 -7.17 1.71
CA LEU A 69 0.78 -5.81 1.77
C LEU A 69 -0.27 -4.77 1.43
N LEU A 70 -1.16 -5.06 0.48
CA LEU A 70 -2.29 -4.20 0.13
C LEU A 70 -3.28 -4.07 1.29
N SER A 71 -3.63 -5.19 1.93
CA SER A 71 -4.52 -5.21 3.11
C SER A 71 -3.90 -4.42 4.28
N ILE A 72 -2.61 -4.62 4.56
CA ILE A 72 -1.88 -3.86 5.59
C ILE A 72 -1.90 -2.36 5.28
N LEU A 73 -1.76 -1.97 4.01
CA LEU A 73 -1.74 -0.58 3.61
C LEU A 73 -3.11 0.09 3.71
N ALA A 74 -4.19 -0.64 3.34
CA ALA A 74 -5.55 -0.09 3.23
C ALA A 74 -6.37 -0.22 4.51
N GLU A 75 -6.22 -1.31 5.28
CA GLU A 75 -7.16 -1.70 6.34
C GLU A 75 -6.60 -1.54 7.75
N SER A 76 -5.28 -1.40 7.93
CA SER A 76 -4.68 -1.27 9.26
C SER A 76 -5.03 0.07 9.91
N GLU A 77 -5.47 0.06 11.18
CA GLU A 77 -5.74 1.29 11.94
C GLU A 77 -4.50 2.17 12.12
N ASP A 78 -3.32 1.55 12.26
CA ASP A 78 -2.02 2.22 12.32
C ASP A 78 -1.29 2.09 10.97
N SER A 79 -2.02 2.21 9.84
CA SER A 79 -1.40 2.05 8.54
C SER A 79 -0.35 3.12 8.27
N VAL A 80 0.68 2.72 7.55
CA VAL A 80 1.73 3.65 7.10
C VAL A 80 1.11 4.78 6.28
N LEU A 81 0.04 4.51 5.53
CA LEU A 81 -0.67 5.51 4.73
C LEU A 81 -1.25 6.62 5.61
N ARG A 82 -1.92 6.28 6.72
CA ARG A 82 -2.46 7.28 7.65
C ARG A 82 -1.42 8.22 8.21
N GLN A 83 -0.20 7.73 8.47
CA GLN A 83 0.88 8.59 8.91
C GLN A 83 1.24 9.66 7.87
N PHE A 84 1.22 9.32 6.58
CA PHE A 84 1.42 10.30 5.51
C PHE A 84 0.21 11.22 5.34
N GLU A 85 -1.02 10.71 5.48
CA GLU A 85 -2.24 11.53 5.46
C GLU A 85 -2.20 12.59 6.57
N ASP A 86 -1.86 12.19 7.81
CA ASP A 86 -1.71 13.10 8.95
C ASP A 86 -0.59 14.12 8.73
N ASP A 87 0.54 13.69 8.17
CA ASP A 87 1.65 14.57 7.84
C ASP A 87 1.25 15.65 6.83
N PHE A 88 0.54 15.29 5.75
CA PHE A 88 0.04 16.24 4.76
C PHE A 88 -1.09 17.12 5.32
N ALA A 89 -1.99 16.55 6.13
CA ALA A 89 -3.04 17.30 6.82
C ALA A 89 -2.47 18.39 7.73
N GLY A 90 -1.29 18.13 8.35
CA GLY A 90 -0.56 19.14 9.12
C GLY A 90 -0.15 20.38 8.30
N TYR A 91 -0.05 20.27 6.98
CA TYR A 91 0.18 21.37 6.04
C TYR A 91 -1.11 21.88 5.38
N GLY A 92 -2.27 21.37 5.76
CA GLY A 92 -3.55 21.71 5.18
C GLY A 92 -3.82 21.06 3.82
N ILE A 93 -3.14 19.96 3.51
CA ILE A 93 -3.26 19.22 2.26
C ILE A 93 -3.95 17.88 2.55
N ASP A 94 -5.06 17.62 1.87
CA ASP A 94 -5.78 16.35 1.91
C ASP A 94 -5.13 15.36 0.93
N LEU A 95 -4.46 14.33 1.47
CA LEU A 95 -3.80 13.28 0.69
C LEU A 95 -4.77 12.13 0.44
N SER A 96 -4.89 11.69 -0.80
CA SER A 96 -5.64 10.50 -1.16
C SER A 96 -4.88 9.66 -2.19
N LEU A 97 -4.96 8.33 -2.05
CA LEU A 97 -4.43 7.38 -3.01
C LEU A 97 -5.59 6.62 -3.65
N ASP A 98 -5.58 6.51 -4.98
CA ASP A 98 -6.55 5.67 -5.66
C ASP A 98 -6.22 4.17 -5.50
N PRO A 99 -7.17 3.26 -5.76
CA PRO A 99 -6.94 1.81 -5.62
C PRO A 99 -5.79 1.29 -6.49
N GLU A 100 -5.56 1.88 -7.66
CA GLU A 100 -4.47 1.49 -8.56
C GLU A 100 -3.12 1.96 -8.02
N ALA A 101 -3.06 3.11 -7.36
CA ALA A 101 -1.88 3.60 -6.67
C ALA A 101 -1.52 2.69 -5.48
N LEU A 102 -2.51 2.29 -4.66
CA LEU A 102 -2.31 1.36 -3.56
C LEU A 102 -1.72 0.03 -4.04
N GLN A 103 -2.27 -0.54 -5.12
CA GLN A 103 -1.73 -1.75 -5.74
C GLN A 103 -0.29 -1.54 -6.25
N ALA A 104 -0.01 -0.40 -6.89
CA ALA A 104 1.33 -0.09 -7.38
C ALA A 104 2.36 0.04 -6.24
N VAL A 105 1.96 0.58 -5.08
CA VAL A 105 2.78 0.65 -3.87
C VAL A 105 3.03 -0.75 -3.31
N ALA A 106 1.98 -1.57 -3.14
CA ALA A 106 2.08 -2.94 -2.62
C ALA A 106 2.98 -3.82 -3.50
N ARG A 107 2.82 -3.75 -4.83
CA ARG A 107 3.66 -4.46 -5.79
C ARG A 107 5.13 -4.07 -5.70
N ARG A 108 5.43 -2.77 -5.58
CA ARG A 108 6.81 -2.29 -5.41
C ARG A 108 7.41 -2.71 -4.08
N ALA A 109 6.64 -2.72 -3.01
CA ALA A 109 7.07 -3.16 -1.69
C ALA A 109 7.36 -4.67 -1.67
N SER A 110 6.49 -5.49 -2.27
CA SER A 110 6.69 -6.92 -2.44
C SER A 110 7.98 -7.24 -3.20
N ALA A 111 8.24 -6.53 -4.30
CA ALA A 111 9.47 -6.69 -5.09
C ALA A 111 10.76 -6.36 -4.32
N GLN A 112 10.70 -5.60 -3.21
CA GLN A 112 11.86 -5.33 -2.36
C GLN A 112 12.16 -6.47 -1.37
N GLY A 113 11.22 -7.39 -1.13
CA GLY A 113 11.42 -8.51 -0.23
C GLY A 113 11.63 -8.14 1.25
N THR A 114 11.26 -6.91 1.65
CA THR A 114 11.47 -6.39 3.02
C THR A 114 10.20 -6.42 3.88
N GLY A 115 9.14 -7.10 3.39
CA GLY A 115 7.84 -7.18 4.05
C GLY A 115 7.17 -5.81 4.17
N ALA A 116 6.39 -5.60 5.25
CA ALA A 116 5.63 -4.37 5.47
C ALA A 116 6.51 -3.10 5.55
N ARG A 117 7.79 -3.21 5.93
CA ARG A 117 8.73 -2.07 5.91
C ARG A 117 8.95 -1.51 4.50
N GLY A 118 8.79 -2.34 3.48
CA GLY A 118 8.84 -1.92 2.09
C GLY A 118 7.79 -0.86 1.75
N LEU A 119 6.60 -0.94 2.36
CA LEU A 119 5.52 0.04 2.17
C LEU A 119 5.96 1.45 2.55
N LEU A 120 6.53 1.61 3.76
CA LEU A 120 7.07 2.89 4.22
C LEU A 120 8.14 3.42 3.26
N THR A 121 9.07 2.56 2.85
CA THR A 121 10.16 2.97 1.95
C THR A 121 9.65 3.42 0.58
N VAL A 122 8.62 2.75 0.04
CA VAL A 122 8.02 3.11 -1.24
C VAL A 122 7.26 4.42 -1.13
N LEU A 123 6.39 4.57 -0.12
CA LEU A 123 5.61 5.79 0.11
C LEU A 123 6.53 7.00 0.35
N ASP A 124 7.55 6.87 1.21
CA ASP A 124 8.50 7.94 1.43
C ASP A 124 9.22 8.36 0.14
N ARG A 125 9.62 7.41 -0.69
CA ARG A 125 10.26 7.71 -1.98
C ARG A 125 9.33 8.43 -2.95
N VAL A 126 8.05 8.05 -2.98
CA VAL A 126 7.04 8.65 -3.86
C VAL A 126 6.66 10.05 -3.38
N LEU A 127 6.40 10.21 -2.07
CA LEU A 127 5.78 11.40 -1.51
C LEU A 127 6.78 12.45 -0.99
N ARG A 128 8.06 12.11 -0.87
CA ARG A 128 9.09 12.98 -0.27
C ARG A 128 9.18 14.35 -0.94
N GLU A 129 9.25 14.37 -2.26
CA GLU A 129 9.39 15.62 -3.02
C GLU A 129 8.08 16.43 -2.95
N PHE A 130 6.92 15.78 -2.96
CA PHE A 130 5.61 16.42 -2.77
C PHE A 130 5.52 17.07 -1.39
N LYS A 131 5.93 16.34 -0.34
CA LYS A 131 5.93 16.86 1.05
C LYS A 131 6.84 18.09 1.22
N PHE A 132 7.88 18.22 0.40
CA PHE A 132 8.79 19.36 0.43
C PHE A 132 8.25 20.56 -0.34
N GLU A 133 7.70 20.35 -1.54
CA GLU A 133 7.31 21.43 -2.46
C GLU A 133 5.89 21.97 -2.19
N LEU A 134 4.91 21.08 -1.92
CA LEU A 134 3.49 21.46 -1.85
C LEU A 134 3.11 22.40 -0.71
N PRO A 135 3.72 22.36 0.49
CA PRO A 135 3.40 23.32 1.55
C PRO A 135 3.60 24.78 1.18
N SER A 136 4.39 25.05 0.13
CA SER A 136 4.63 26.43 -0.40
C SER A 136 3.65 26.82 -1.50
N THR A 137 2.68 25.98 -1.81
CA THR A 137 1.67 26.20 -2.86
C THR A 137 0.28 26.41 -2.26
N PRO A 138 -0.69 26.96 -3.02
CA PRO A 138 -2.07 27.10 -2.56
C PRO A 138 -2.88 25.79 -2.62
N LEU A 139 -2.26 24.67 -2.93
CA LEU A 139 -2.94 23.37 -3.04
C LEU A 139 -3.43 22.88 -1.68
N SER A 140 -4.69 22.47 -1.64
CA SER A 140 -5.33 21.89 -0.46
C SER A 140 -5.62 20.40 -0.60
N ALA A 141 -5.33 19.78 -1.74
CA ALA A 141 -5.54 18.35 -1.96
C ALA A 141 -4.47 17.78 -2.90
N LEU A 142 -4.07 16.54 -2.63
CA LEU A 142 -3.15 15.75 -3.45
C LEU A 142 -3.77 14.37 -3.72
N ALA A 143 -4.22 14.13 -4.94
CA ALA A 143 -4.65 12.81 -5.40
C ALA A 143 -3.46 12.09 -6.08
N VAL A 144 -3.12 10.92 -5.56
CA VAL A 144 -2.01 10.09 -6.06
C VAL A 144 -2.57 8.93 -6.86
N ASP A 145 -2.24 8.88 -8.14
CA ASP A 145 -2.59 7.80 -9.04
C ASP A 145 -1.42 6.81 -9.27
N ALA A 146 -1.66 5.74 -10.01
CA ALA A 146 -0.64 4.76 -10.34
C ALA A 146 0.52 5.35 -11.18
N ARG A 147 0.28 6.43 -11.95
CA ARG A 147 1.32 7.13 -12.70
C ARG A 147 2.25 7.88 -11.74
N THR A 148 1.68 8.58 -10.77
CA THR A 148 2.43 9.29 -9.71
C THR A 148 3.33 8.33 -8.95
N VAL A 149 2.86 7.13 -8.62
CA VAL A 149 3.68 6.11 -7.97
C VAL A 149 4.84 5.69 -8.88
N ARG A 150 4.63 5.54 -10.19
CA ARG A 150 5.68 5.14 -11.14
C ARG A 150 6.71 6.23 -11.42
N GLU A 151 6.24 7.46 -11.61
CA GLU A 151 7.02 8.60 -12.07
C GLU A 151 6.78 9.86 -11.20
N PRO A 152 7.11 9.82 -9.90
CA PRO A 152 6.71 10.86 -8.96
C PRO A 152 7.24 12.25 -9.33
N ARG A 153 8.47 12.32 -9.89
CA ARG A 153 9.05 13.61 -10.31
C ARG A 153 8.37 14.23 -11.51
N ALA A 154 7.88 13.41 -12.44
CA ALA A 154 7.13 13.90 -13.58
C ALA A 154 5.77 14.41 -13.14
N ALA A 155 5.06 13.63 -12.30
CA ALA A 155 3.77 14.01 -11.76
C ALA A 155 3.84 15.31 -10.92
N LEU A 156 4.88 15.46 -10.09
CA LEU A 156 5.09 16.69 -9.32
C LEU A 156 5.29 17.92 -10.23
N ARG A 157 6.11 17.81 -11.27
CA ARG A 157 6.32 18.90 -12.21
C ARG A 157 5.03 19.31 -12.94
N ASP A 158 4.27 18.31 -13.40
CA ASP A 158 3.00 18.54 -14.08
C ASP A 158 2.00 19.24 -13.12
N LEU A 159 1.96 18.82 -11.86
CA LEU A 159 1.13 19.41 -10.81
C LEU A 159 1.52 20.88 -10.54
N LEU A 160 2.81 21.15 -10.32
CA LEU A 160 3.28 22.52 -10.06
C LEU A 160 3.05 23.44 -11.25
N ALA A 161 3.23 22.97 -12.48
CA ALA A 161 2.91 23.75 -13.68
C ALA A 161 1.43 24.13 -13.74
N SER A 162 0.52 23.23 -13.37
CA SER A 162 -0.91 23.52 -13.31
C SER A 162 -1.27 24.56 -12.24
N VAL A 163 -0.55 24.59 -11.12
CA VAL A 163 -0.73 25.60 -10.06
C VAL A 163 -0.30 26.97 -10.53
N ASP A 164 0.84 27.07 -11.23
CA ASP A 164 1.35 28.33 -11.77
C ASP A 164 0.41 28.91 -12.84
N GLU A 165 -0.20 28.07 -13.68
CA GLU A 165 -1.19 28.51 -14.68
C GLU A 165 -2.44 29.09 -14.01
N VAL A 166 -2.99 28.45 -12.97
CA VAL A 166 -4.16 28.95 -12.23
C VAL A 166 -3.85 30.27 -11.50
N ALA A 167 -2.68 30.37 -10.88
CA ALA A 167 -2.24 31.59 -10.20
C ALA A 167 -2.01 32.77 -11.18
N GLY A 168 -1.61 32.50 -12.43
CA GLY A 168 -1.42 33.49 -13.47
C GLY A 168 -2.74 34.03 -14.06
N GLU A 169 -3.84 33.28 -13.98
CA GLU A 169 -5.16 33.70 -14.46
C GLU A 169 -5.93 34.59 -13.46
N GLU A 170 -5.56 34.58 -12.18
CA GLU A 170 -6.19 35.43 -11.15
C GLU A 170 -5.67 36.86 -11.09
N GLU A 171 -4.74 37.29 -11.94
CA GLU A 171 -4.31 38.68 -12.09
C GLU A 171 -4.76 39.37 -13.42
N PRO A 172 -6.07 39.63 -13.62
CA PRO A 172 -6.43 40.74 -14.46
C PRO A 172 -7.29 41.75 -13.68
N GLY A 173 -6.73 42.79 -13.13
CA GLY A 173 -7.59 43.91 -12.76
C GLY A 173 -7.20 44.75 -11.55
N ARG A 174 -5.93 45.09 -11.40
CA ARG A 174 -5.57 46.23 -10.57
C ARG A 174 -4.80 47.27 -11.36
N ALA A 175 -5.48 47.78 -12.40
CA ALA A 175 -5.06 49.00 -13.06
C ALA A 175 -6.29 49.87 -13.26
N GLY A 176 -6.27 51.01 -12.67
CA GLY A 176 -7.18 52.06 -13.08
C GLY A 176 -7.83 52.83 -11.95
N GLY A 177 -7.16 53.79 -11.41
CA GLY A 177 -7.50 55.18 -11.67
C GLY A 177 -8.65 55.72 -10.81
N GLY A 178 -8.34 56.66 -10.04
CA GLY A 178 -9.35 57.47 -9.38
C GLY A 178 -8.72 58.60 -8.58
N THR A 179 -8.03 59.46 -9.27
CA THR A 179 -7.85 60.87 -8.82
C THR A 179 -9.19 61.46 -8.44
N GLY A 180 -9.29 62.03 -7.28
CA GLY A 180 -10.47 62.77 -6.83
C GLY A 180 -10.14 63.55 -5.58
N THR A 181 -9.39 64.61 -5.78
CA THR A 181 -9.34 65.79 -4.94
C THR A 181 -10.76 66.24 -4.60
N GLU A 182 -11.10 66.51 -3.36
CA GLU A 182 -11.70 67.80 -3.02
C GLU A 182 -11.73 68.03 -1.50
N LEU A 183 -11.07 69.12 -1.12
CA LEU A 183 -11.24 69.85 0.10
C LEU A 183 -12.68 70.38 0.22
N VAL A 184 -13.22 70.56 1.41
CA VAL A 184 -13.75 71.78 1.98
C VAL A 184 -14.61 71.49 3.23
N ARG A 185 -14.22 72.12 4.29
CA ARG A 185 -14.85 72.61 5.51
C ARG A 185 -15.03 71.66 6.67
#